data_9083e17c61171dd0d56c5388cfcac0c6
#
_entry.id   9083e17c61171dd0d56c5388cfcac0c6
#
_cell.length_a   1.000
_cell.length_b   1.000
_cell.length_c   1.000
_cell.angle_alpha   90.00
_cell.angle_beta   90.00
_cell.angle_gamma   90.00
#
_symmetry.space_group_name_H-M   'P 1'
#
loop_
_entity.id
_entity.type
_entity.pdbx_description
1 polymer ?
#
loop_
_entity_poly.entity_id
_entity_poly.type
_entity_poly.pdbx_seq_one_letter_code
_entity_poly.pdbx_strand_id
1 'polypeptide(L)'
;MSFSLNEYLSDLKTLCAIDSGHFNAAGTEAMADFFESRYRALGLNTERRHYENNDFAPFLLVENVAPDQTIDFLMVAHMDTVFPVGEGAARPFAVDENGIGHGPGCIDCKGGALLIYYLVRDLLAEGVNFHFAIAMNSDEERGSKYSRPYFEELAQRSRTCFIFEPGRANDEFVSQRKSGANYLVRVHGIAAHSGVNPEDGASAIVELAKWIP
;
A
#
# COMPACT_ATOMS: atom_id res chain seq x y z
N MET A 1 -14.68 -15.12 18.60
CA MET A 1 -15.05 -15.79 17.32
C MET A 1 -13.75 -16.27 16.70
N SER A 2 -13.67 -17.51 16.24
CA SER A 2 -12.47 -18.00 15.56
C SER A 2 -12.48 -17.58 14.09
N PHE A 3 -11.31 -17.37 13.49
CA PHE A 3 -11.13 -17.08 12.07
C PHE A 3 -11.94 -18.04 11.18
N SER A 4 -12.64 -17.50 10.22
CA SER A 4 -13.39 -18.24 9.22
C SER A 4 -12.85 -17.94 7.82
N LEU A 5 -12.26 -18.93 7.18
CA LEU A 5 -11.76 -18.77 5.81
C LEU A 5 -12.87 -18.36 4.84
N ASN A 6 -14.08 -18.90 5.00
CA ASN A 6 -15.21 -18.56 4.13
C ASN A 6 -15.62 -17.09 4.25
N GLU A 7 -15.66 -16.54 5.47
CA GLU A 7 -15.91 -15.12 5.70
C GLU A 7 -14.81 -14.27 5.07
N TYR A 8 -13.55 -14.62 5.33
CA TYR A 8 -12.39 -13.92 4.76
C TYR A 8 -12.44 -13.89 3.23
N LEU A 9 -12.70 -15.03 2.57
CA LEU A 9 -12.78 -15.11 1.12
C LEU A 9 -13.98 -14.32 0.56
N SER A 10 -15.11 -14.30 1.27
CA SER A 10 -16.27 -13.49 0.88
C SER A 10 -15.98 -12.00 0.95
N ASP A 11 -15.31 -11.55 2.01
CA ASP A 11 -14.89 -10.16 2.16
C ASP A 11 -13.81 -9.79 1.15
N LEU A 12 -12.83 -10.67 0.91
CA LEU A 12 -11.79 -10.45 -0.09
C LEU A 12 -12.37 -10.32 -1.50
N LYS A 13 -13.39 -11.13 -1.82
CA LYS A 13 -14.14 -11.00 -3.08
C LYS A 13 -14.78 -9.62 -3.21
N THR A 14 -15.38 -9.11 -2.13
CA THR A 14 -15.95 -7.76 -2.09
C THR A 14 -14.89 -6.69 -2.34
N LEU A 15 -13.75 -6.80 -1.67
CA LEU A 15 -12.64 -5.86 -1.85
C LEU A 15 -12.05 -5.92 -3.27
N CYS A 16 -11.88 -7.10 -3.84
CA CYS A 16 -11.37 -7.25 -5.21
C CYS A 16 -12.31 -6.68 -6.27
N ALA A 17 -13.61 -6.58 -5.99
CA ALA A 17 -14.57 -5.92 -6.86
C ALA A 17 -14.50 -4.39 -6.83
N ILE A 18 -13.81 -3.80 -5.83
CA ILE A 18 -13.57 -2.36 -5.76
C ILE A 18 -12.33 -2.02 -6.59
N ASP A 19 -12.50 -1.21 -7.63
CA ASP A 19 -11.39 -0.72 -8.45
C ASP A 19 -10.63 0.37 -7.70
N SER A 20 -9.68 0.00 -6.87
CA SER A 20 -8.89 0.92 -6.03
C SER A 20 -7.53 1.28 -6.63
N GLY A 21 -7.44 1.38 -7.96
CA GLY A 21 -6.20 1.82 -8.61
C GLY A 21 -5.74 3.20 -8.12
N HIS A 22 -4.43 3.40 -8.02
CA HIS A 22 -3.83 4.63 -7.47
C HIS A 22 -4.23 5.94 -8.19
N PHE A 23 -4.88 5.86 -9.36
CA PHE A 23 -5.50 7.00 -10.06
C PHE A 23 -7.01 7.13 -9.80
N ASN A 24 -7.60 6.23 -9.03
CA ASN A 24 -9.02 6.22 -8.72
C ASN A 24 -9.26 6.50 -7.24
N ALA A 25 -9.23 7.77 -6.86
CA ALA A 25 -9.45 8.19 -5.48
C ALA A 25 -10.80 7.70 -4.92
N ALA A 26 -11.87 7.68 -5.74
CA ALA A 26 -13.18 7.20 -5.31
C ALA A 26 -13.18 5.70 -4.96
N GLY A 27 -12.45 4.88 -5.72
CA GLY A 27 -12.31 3.45 -5.41
C GLY A 27 -11.49 3.22 -4.15
N THR A 28 -10.40 3.97 -3.97
CA THR A 28 -9.59 3.90 -2.75
C THR A 28 -10.35 4.44 -1.52
N GLU A 29 -11.20 5.47 -1.69
CA GLU A 29 -12.13 5.94 -0.65
C GLU A 29 -13.11 4.83 -0.24
N ALA A 30 -13.67 4.08 -1.21
CA ALA A 30 -14.54 2.95 -0.92
C ALA A 30 -13.82 1.83 -0.14
N MET A 31 -12.51 1.64 -0.36
CA MET A 31 -11.69 0.75 0.49
C MET A 31 -11.59 1.28 1.92
N ALA A 32 -11.35 2.57 2.08
CA ALA A 32 -11.31 3.20 3.41
C ALA A 32 -12.66 3.08 4.12
N ASP A 33 -13.79 3.31 3.42
CA ASP A 33 -15.15 3.13 3.98
C ASP A 33 -15.38 1.70 4.47
N PHE A 34 -14.97 0.71 3.69
CA PHE A 34 -15.08 -0.70 4.05
C PHE A 34 -14.36 -1.02 5.36
N PHE A 35 -13.10 -0.61 5.49
CA PHE A 35 -12.32 -0.89 6.70
C PHE A 35 -12.77 -0.05 7.89
N GLU A 36 -12.98 1.23 7.71
CA GLU A 36 -13.40 2.14 8.78
C GLU A 36 -14.70 1.67 9.43
N SER A 37 -15.71 1.32 8.63
CA SER A 37 -16.99 0.84 9.16
C SER A 37 -16.83 -0.40 10.03
N ARG A 38 -15.96 -1.33 9.62
CA ARG A 38 -15.68 -2.57 10.37
C ARG A 38 -14.92 -2.33 11.66
N TYR A 39 -13.90 -1.48 11.65
CA TYR A 39 -13.14 -1.14 12.85
C TYR A 39 -13.99 -0.35 13.85
N ARG A 40 -14.84 0.56 13.39
CA ARG A 40 -15.82 1.24 14.25
C ARG A 40 -16.82 0.27 14.89
N ALA A 41 -17.25 -0.75 14.17
CA ALA A 41 -18.12 -1.79 14.72
C ALA A 41 -17.45 -2.63 15.83
N LEU A 42 -16.10 -2.68 15.85
CA LEU A 42 -15.33 -3.27 16.95
C LEU A 42 -15.11 -2.29 18.12
N GLY A 43 -15.64 -1.07 18.06
CA GLY A 43 -15.48 -0.03 19.09
C GLY A 43 -14.12 0.68 19.05
N LEU A 44 -13.38 0.58 17.95
CA LEU A 44 -12.07 1.21 17.78
C LEU A 44 -12.19 2.66 17.27
N ASN A 45 -11.24 3.49 17.65
CA ASN A 45 -11.12 4.85 17.14
C ASN A 45 -10.55 4.82 15.72
N THR A 46 -11.14 5.58 14.82
CA THR A 46 -10.70 5.73 13.44
C THR A 46 -10.51 7.21 13.11
N GLU A 47 -9.47 7.52 12.36
CA GLU A 47 -9.16 8.85 11.87
C GLU A 47 -8.82 8.79 10.38
N ARG A 48 -9.37 9.72 9.59
CA ARG A 48 -8.96 9.94 8.19
C ARG A 48 -8.07 11.16 8.12
N ARG A 49 -6.81 10.96 7.76
CA ARG A 49 -5.84 12.03 7.56
C ARG A 49 -5.73 12.34 6.07
N HIS A 50 -6.14 13.55 5.69
CA HIS A 50 -6.09 13.99 4.31
C HIS A 50 -4.69 14.46 3.95
N TYR A 51 -4.27 14.15 2.72
CA TYR A 51 -3.02 14.65 2.17
C TYR A 51 -3.18 16.09 1.68
N GLU A 52 -2.06 16.80 1.56
CA GLU A 52 -2.04 18.11 0.92
C GLU A 52 -2.52 18.05 -0.55
N ASN A 53 -2.25 16.93 -1.21
CA ASN A 53 -2.74 16.64 -2.56
C ASN A 53 -4.05 15.83 -2.48
N ASN A 54 -5.15 16.44 -2.96
CA ASN A 54 -6.48 15.83 -2.97
C ASN A 54 -6.70 14.78 -4.08
N ASP A 55 -5.65 14.42 -4.86
CA ASP A 55 -5.75 13.39 -5.89
C ASP A 55 -5.82 11.97 -5.30
N PHE A 56 -5.61 11.82 -4.00
CA PHE A 56 -5.62 10.55 -3.28
C PHE A 56 -6.71 10.52 -2.22
N ALA A 57 -7.25 9.33 -1.98
CA ALA A 57 -8.08 9.08 -0.81
C ALA A 57 -7.26 9.26 0.48
N PRO A 58 -7.90 9.54 1.63
CA PRO A 58 -7.18 9.78 2.86
C PRO A 58 -6.45 8.54 3.37
N PHE A 59 -5.41 8.78 4.17
CA PHE A 59 -4.80 7.80 5.04
C PHE A 59 -5.79 7.40 6.13
N LEU A 60 -5.99 6.09 6.35
CA LEU A 60 -6.83 5.58 7.43
C LEU A 60 -5.95 5.13 8.59
N LEU A 61 -6.16 5.75 9.75
CA LEU A 61 -5.55 5.37 11.01
C LEU A 61 -6.60 4.76 11.93
N VAL A 62 -6.27 3.63 12.55
CA VAL A 62 -7.08 2.98 13.58
C VAL A 62 -6.22 2.71 14.80
N GLU A 63 -6.66 3.15 15.97
CA GLU A 63 -5.87 3.02 17.21
C GLU A 63 -6.73 2.64 18.40
N ASN A 64 -6.13 1.92 19.35
CA ASN A 64 -6.69 1.69 20.69
C ASN A 64 -5.87 2.34 21.81
N VAL A 65 -4.99 3.28 21.46
CA VAL A 65 -4.10 4.01 22.37
C VAL A 65 -4.34 5.50 22.33
N ALA A 66 -3.97 6.21 23.40
CA ALA A 66 -3.94 7.66 23.39
C ALA A 66 -2.73 8.18 22.56
N PRO A 67 -2.78 9.42 22.05
CA PRO A 67 -1.73 9.96 21.17
C PRO A 67 -0.31 9.99 21.75
N ASP A 68 -0.19 10.05 23.08
CA ASP A 68 1.07 10.09 23.83
C ASP A 68 1.56 8.71 24.32
N GLN A 69 0.77 7.65 24.08
CA GLN A 69 1.12 6.30 24.48
C GLN A 69 1.96 5.59 23.43
N THR A 70 2.80 4.67 23.90
CA THR A 70 3.59 3.79 23.06
C THR A 70 2.68 2.74 22.41
N ILE A 71 2.87 2.52 21.12
CA ILE A 71 2.26 1.47 20.32
C ILE A 71 3.14 0.23 20.43
N ASP A 72 2.60 -0.89 20.86
CA ASP A 72 3.34 -2.16 20.88
C ASP A 72 3.51 -2.70 19.44
N PHE A 73 2.43 -2.66 18.66
CA PHE A 73 2.41 -3.16 17.28
C PHE A 73 1.79 -2.14 16.33
N LEU A 74 2.58 -1.63 15.40
CA LEU A 74 2.09 -0.90 14.23
C LEU A 74 1.88 -1.90 13.09
N MET A 75 0.67 -2.02 12.59
CA MET A 75 0.29 -2.86 11.46
C MET A 75 0.03 -1.99 10.24
N VAL A 76 0.71 -2.29 9.14
CA VAL A 76 0.69 -1.46 7.94
C VAL A 76 0.21 -2.27 6.74
N ALA A 77 -0.67 -1.69 5.96
CA ALA A 77 -1.08 -2.15 4.63
C ALA A 77 -1.43 -0.95 3.76
N HIS A 78 -1.68 -1.16 2.47
CA HIS A 78 -2.18 -0.12 1.58
C HIS A 78 -3.53 -0.48 0.94
N MET A 79 -4.26 0.56 0.50
CA MET A 79 -5.60 0.44 -0.05
C MET A 79 -5.63 0.59 -1.57
N ASP A 80 -4.60 1.21 -2.14
CA ASP A 80 -4.45 1.40 -3.58
C ASP A 80 -3.92 0.14 -4.28
N THR A 81 -3.99 0.12 -5.58
CA THR A 81 -3.46 -0.93 -6.45
C THR A 81 -2.94 -0.32 -7.76
N VAL A 82 -2.18 -1.09 -8.54
CA VAL A 82 -1.73 -0.70 -9.88
C VAL A 82 -2.81 -0.86 -10.97
N PHE A 83 -3.96 -1.46 -10.66
CA PHE A 83 -4.95 -1.86 -11.66
C PHE A 83 -5.86 -0.70 -12.09
N PRO A 84 -6.22 -0.61 -13.39
CA PRO A 84 -7.14 0.40 -13.89
C PRO A 84 -8.59 0.11 -13.46
N VAL A 85 -9.45 1.12 -13.61
CA VAL A 85 -10.90 0.98 -13.43
C VAL A 85 -11.48 -0.04 -14.43
N GLY A 86 -12.36 -0.90 -13.94
CA GLY A 86 -12.98 -1.99 -14.71
C GLY A 86 -12.30 -3.35 -14.51
N GLU A 87 -11.14 -3.39 -13.88
CA GLU A 87 -10.39 -4.62 -13.70
C GLU A 87 -11.08 -5.60 -12.74
N GLY A 88 -11.74 -5.10 -11.69
CA GLY A 88 -12.53 -5.92 -10.77
C GLY A 88 -13.67 -6.68 -11.46
N ALA A 89 -14.29 -6.06 -12.47
CA ALA A 89 -15.31 -6.70 -13.27
C ALA A 89 -14.74 -7.65 -14.35
N ALA A 90 -13.60 -7.28 -14.94
CA ALA A 90 -12.93 -8.07 -15.99
C ALA A 90 -12.28 -9.35 -15.43
N ARG A 91 -11.74 -9.29 -14.21
CA ARG A 91 -11.10 -10.42 -13.52
C ARG A 91 -11.65 -10.56 -12.09
N PRO A 92 -12.93 -10.97 -11.93
CA PRO A 92 -13.53 -11.09 -10.62
C PRO A 92 -12.76 -12.12 -9.76
N PHE A 93 -12.72 -11.86 -8.45
CA PHE A 93 -12.05 -12.77 -7.52
C PHE A 93 -12.67 -14.17 -7.59
N ALA A 94 -11.81 -15.16 -7.73
CA ALA A 94 -12.14 -16.58 -7.70
C ALA A 94 -11.04 -17.39 -7.02
N VAL A 95 -11.41 -18.52 -6.44
CA VAL A 95 -10.46 -19.54 -5.95
C VAL A 95 -10.46 -20.69 -6.93
N ASP A 96 -9.29 -21.10 -7.39
CA ASP A 96 -9.13 -22.20 -8.35
C ASP A 96 -9.19 -23.59 -7.67
N GLU A 97 -9.06 -24.65 -8.48
CA GLU A 97 -9.09 -26.04 -8.03
C GLU A 97 -7.93 -26.41 -7.07
N ASN A 98 -6.85 -25.63 -7.07
CA ASN A 98 -5.69 -25.81 -6.19
C ASN A 98 -5.83 -25.01 -4.89
N GLY A 99 -6.94 -24.26 -4.71
CA GLY A 99 -7.17 -23.40 -3.56
C GLY A 99 -6.47 -22.05 -3.66
N ILE A 100 -6.00 -21.65 -4.84
CA ILE A 100 -5.30 -20.38 -5.05
C ILE A 100 -6.34 -19.29 -5.43
N GLY A 101 -6.31 -18.18 -4.69
CA GLY A 101 -7.13 -17.01 -4.96
C GLY A 101 -6.55 -16.13 -6.07
N HIS A 102 -7.39 -15.75 -7.04
CA HIS A 102 -7.04 -14.89 -8.16
C HIS A 102 -7.98 -13.67 -8.17
N GLY A 103 -7.44 -12.48 -8.39
CA GLY A 103 -8.22 -11.24 -8.48
C GLY A 103 -7.34 -10.00 -8.35
N PRO A 104 -7.80 -8.80 -8.81
CA PRO A 104 -6.98 -7.61 -8.77
C PRO A 104 -6.71 -7.16 -7.32
N GLY A 105 -5.43 -7.08 -6.97
CA GLY A 105 -4.98 -6.69 -5.64
C GLY A 105 -5.27 -7.72 -4.54
N CYS A 106 -5.67 -8.97 -4.85
CA CYS A 106 -6.04 -9.96 -3.83
C CYS A 106 -4.88 -10.30 -2.88
N ILE A 107 -3.64 -10.23 -3.35
CA ILE A 107 -2.45 -10.40 -2.52
C ILE A 107 -1.74 -9.07 -2.22
N ASP A 108 -1.80 -8.11 -3.14
CA ASP A 108 -1.12 -6.81 -3.07
C ASP A 108 -2.15 -5.67 -3.18
N CYS A 109 -2.60 -5.09 -2.06
CA CYS A 109 -2.38 -5.54 -0.68
C CYS A 109 -3.71 -5.84 0.05
N LYS A 110 -4.85 -6.03 -0.70
CA LYS A 110 -6.21 -6.18 -0.13
C LYS A 110 -6.31 -7.35 0.84
N GLY A 111 -5.67 -8.48 0.52
CA GLY A 111 -5.64 -9.65 1.38
C GLY A 111 -4.90 -9.38 2.69
N GLY A 112 -3.73 -8.74 2.63
CA GLY A 112 -2.97 -8.34 3.80
C GLY A 112 -3.74 -7.36 4.69
N ALA A 113 -4.34 -6.32 4.09
CA ALA A 113 -5.18 -5.36 4.78
C ALA A 113 -6.37 -6.03 5.50
N LEU A 114 -7.03 -6.97 4.81
CA LEU A 114 -8.14 -7.73 5.39
C LEU A 114 -7.67 -8.69 6.51
N LEU A 115 -6.48 -9.26 6.37
CA LEU A 115 -5.90 -10.14 7.40
C LEU A 115 -5.66 -9.38 8.71
N ILE A 116 -5.23 -8.12 8.66
CA ILE A 116 -5.10 -7.26 9.85
C ILE A 116 -6.45 -7.14 10.56
N TYR A 117 -7.53 -6.89 9.83
CA TYR A 117 -8.87 -6.77 10.42
C TYR A 117 -9.28 -8.06 11.17
N TYR A 118 -9.14 -9.21 10.54
CA TYR A 118 -9.50 -10.49 11.15
C TYR A 118 -8.63 -10.82 12.35
N LEU A 119 -7.33 -10.57 12.29
CA LEU A 119 -6.40 -10.75 13.39
C LEU A 119 -6.81 -9.90 14.61
N VAL A 120 -7.03 -8.61 14.40
CA VAL A 120 -7.40 -7.69 15.50
C VAL A 120 -8.77 -8.04 16.06
N ARG A 121 -9.76 -8.34 15.22
CA ARG A 121 -11.09 -8.79 15.64
C ARG A 121 -11.00 -10.00 16.59
N ASP A 122 -10.24 -11.01 16.21
CA ASP A 122 -10.15 -12.26 16.95
C ASP A 122 -9.37 -12.08 18.26
N LEU A 123 -8.26 -11.32 18.24
CA LEU A 123 -7.50 -10.99 19.46
C LEU A 123 -8.34 -10.20 20.48
N LEU A 124 -9.12 -9.22 20.02
CA LEU A 124 -10.03 -8.47 20.88
C LEU A 124 -11.14 -9.36 21.45
N ALA A 125 -11.70 -10.27 20.66
CA ALA A 125 -12.71 -11.22 21.09
C ALA A 125 -12.18 -12.24 22.14
N GLU A 126 -10.88 -12.55 22.08
CA GLU A 126 -10.19 -13.38 23.07
C GLU A 126 -9.77 -12.60 24.33
N GLY A 127 -10.01 -11.29 24.36
CA GLY A 127 -9.67 -10.44 25.51
C GLY A 127 -8.17 -10.17 25.64
N VAL A 128 -7.40 -10.32 24.55
CA VAL A 128 -5.97 -9.99 24.55
C VAL A 128 -5.81 -8.47 24.68
N ASN A 129 -5.08 -8.05 25.70
CA ASN A 129 -4.81 -6.64 25.95
C ASN A 129 -3.43 -6.26 25.38
N PHE A 130 -3.42 -5.41 24.33
CA PHE A 130 -2.22 -4.90 23.70
C PHE A 130 -2.51 -3.54 23.06
N HIS A 131 -1.47 -2.72 22.95
CA HIS A 131 -1.56 -1.41 22.32
C HIS A 131 -1.17 -1.49 20.85
N PHE A 132 -2.06 -1.08 19.96
CA PHE A 132 -1.81 -1.16 18.53
C PHE A 132 -2.29 0.08 17.77
N ALA A 133 -1.69 0.26 16.61
CA ALA A 133 -2.19 1.12 15.55
C ALA A 133 -2.20 0.34 14.22
N ILE A 134 -3.19 0.64 13.40
CA ILE A 134 -3.29 0.15 12.01
C ILE A 134 -3.22 1.38 11.11
N ALA A 135 -2.30 1.35 10.18
CA ALA A 135 -2.03 2.45 9.25
C ALA A 135 -2.22 1.94 7.81
N MET A 136 -3.21 2.50 7.11
CA MET A 136 -3.51 2.14 5.73
C MET A 136 -3.42 3.39 4.84
N ASN A 137 -2.47 3.40 3.91
CA ASN A 137 -2.30 4.51 2.96
C ASN A 137 -2.99 4.23 1.61
N SER A 138 -3.02 5.24 0.78
CA SER A 138 -3.66 5.24 -0.54
C SER A 138 -2.72 5.69 -1.66
N ASP A 139 -1.42 5.76 -1.37
CA ASP A 139 -0.37 6.23 -2.28
C ASP A 139 0.87 5.31 -2.27
N GLU A 140 0.72 4.05 -1.84
CA GLU A 140 1.85 3.11 -1.79
C GLU A 140 2.41 2.86 -3.18
N GLU A 141 1.55 2.58 -4.16
CA GLU A 141 1.89 2.29 -5.55
C GLU A 141 2.50 3.51 -6.30
N ARG A 142 2.51 4.65 -5.63
CA ARG A 142 3.18 5.89 -6.06
C ARG A 142 4.40 6.24 -5.20
N GLY A 143 4.85 5.29 -4.35
CA GLY A 143 6.03 5.41 -3.50
C GLY A 143 5.79 6.11 -2.17
N SER A 144 4.57 6.12 -1.64
CA SER A 144 4.19 6.63 -0.31
C SER A 144 4.66 8.05 -0.02
N LYS A 145 4.68 8.90 -1.04
CA LYS A 145 5.24 10.26 -0.94
C LYS A 145 4.48 11.13 0.04
N TYR A 146 3.16 11.04 0.03
CA TYR A 146 2.27 11.89 0.83
C TYR A 146 1.95 11.27 2.19
N SER A 147 1.89 9.95 2.29
CA SER A 147 1.66 9.22 3.54
C SER A 147 2.90 9.12 4.43
N ARG A 148 4.10 9.30 3.87
CA ARG A 148 5.38 9.15 4.57
C ARG A 148 5.46 9.90 5.92
N PRO A 149 5.04 11.18 6.04
CA PRO A 149 5.09 11.89 7.32
C PRO A 149 4.26 11.21 8.41
N TYR A 150 3.11 10.61 8.06
CA TYR A 150 2.26 9.88 9.00
C TYR A 150 2.89 8.59 9.46
N PHE A 151 3.55 7.86 8.56
CA PHE A 151 4.31 6.67 8.93
C PHE A 151 5.51 6.99 9.82
N GLU A 152 6.23 8.08 9.54
CA GLU A 152 7.37 8.53 10.35
C GLU A 152 6.90 8.90 11.78
N GLU A 153 5.77 9.59 11.92
CA GLU A 153 5.14 9.90 13.22
C GLU A 153 4.82 8.63 14.00
N LEU A 154 4.10 7.69 13.37
CA LEU A 154 3.69 6.44 14.02
C LEU A 154 4.88 5.55 14.37
N ALA A 155 5.87 5.46 13.50
CA ALA A 155 7.06 4.65 13.73
C ALA A 155 7.87 5.12 14.95
N GLN A 156 7.94 6.44 15.21
CA GLN A 156 8.68 7.01 16.35
C GLN A 156 8.12 6.57 17.72
N ARG A 157 6.81 6.27 17.79
CA ARG A 157 6.16 5.82 19.03
C ARG A 157 5.82 4.33 19.02
N SER A 158 6.25 3.58 18.01
CA SER A 158 5.98 2.14 17.88
C SER A 158 7.20 1.30 18.26
N ARG A 159 6.96 0.17 18.95
CA ARG A 159 8.00 -0.79 19.31
C ARG A 159 8.32 -1.75 18.17
N THR A 160 7.28 -2.21 17.48
CA THR A 160 7.39 -3.18 16.38
C THR A 160 6.44 -2.78 15.27
N CYS A 161 6.91 -2.90 14.02
CA CYS A 161 6.09 -2.67 12.83
C CYS A 161 5.98 -3.95 12.02
N PHE A 162 4.75 -4.33 11.66
CA PHE A 162 4.45 -5.40 10.73
C PHE A 162 3.83 -4.81 9.47
N ILE A 163 4.44 -5.10 8.33
CA ILE A 163 3.95 -4.67 7.02
C ILE A 163 3.31 -5.89 6.36
N PHE A 164 2.00 -5.80 6.08
CA PHE A 164 1.19 -6.91 5.57
C PHE A 164 1.19 -6.97 4.04
N GLU A 165 2.37 -6.82 3.48
CA GLU A 165 2.68 -7.01 2.06
C GLU A 165 2.74 -8.49 1.68
N PRO A 166 2.73 -8.82 0.37
CA PRO A 166 2.87 -10.20 -0.07
C PRO A 166 4.08 -10.91 0.53
N GLY A 167 3.85 -12.07 1.14
CA GLY A 167 4.90 -12.95 1.62
C GLY A 167 5.78 -13.49 0.48
N ARG A 168 6.84 -14.20 0.85
CA ARG A 168 7.73 -14.87 -0.10
C ARG A 168 7.35 -16.35 -0.22
N ALA A 169 7.96 -17.04 -1.19
CA ALA A 169 7.84 -18.49 -1.30
C ALA A 169 8.23 -19.17 0.02
N ASN A 170 7.58 -20.28 0.34
CA ASN A 170 7.79 -21.06 1.57
C ASN A 170 7.41 -20.31 2.87
N ASP A 171 6.44 -19.41 2.83
CA ASP A 171 5.95 -18.64 3.99
C ASP A 171 7.05 -17.84 4.71
N GLU A 172 8.05 -17.36 3.96
CA GLU A 172 9.17 -16.60 4.51
C GLU A 172 8.78 -15.14 4.80
N PHE A 173 9.23 -14.63 5.95
CA PHE A 173 9.14 -13.22 6.30
C PHE A 173 10.32 -12.42 5.76
N VAL A 174 10.05 -11.21 5.27
CA VAL A 174 11.10 -10.28 4.87
C VAL A 174 11.53 -9.46 6.08
N SER A 175 12.73 -9.75 6.62
CA SER A 175 13.31 -9.02 7.76
C SER A 175 14.30 -7.92 7.35
N GLN A 176 14.77 -7.95 6.09
CA GLN A 176 15.72 -6.96 5.56
C GLN A 176 15.54 -6.82 4.05
N ARG A 177 15.61 -5.60 3.54
CA ARG A 177 15.52 -5.29 2.10
C ARG A 177 16.67 -4.37 1.68
N LYS A 178 17.00 -4.43 0.39
CA LYS A 178 17.84 -3.41 -0.27
C LYS A 178 16.99 -2.16 -0.51
N SER A 179 17.59 -1.00 -0.38
CA SER A 179 16.94 0.26 -0.79
C SER A 179 16.95 0.40 -2.30
N GLY A 180 15.97 1.13 -2.83
CA GLY A 180 15.94 1.60 -4.22
C GLY A 180 16.07 3.12 -4.26
N ALA A 181 16.56 3.65 -5.37
CA ALA A 181 16.57 5.08 -5.62
C ALA A 181 16.27 5.34 -7.12
N ASN A 182 15.52 6.41 -7.37
CA ASN A 182 15.28 6.88 -8.72
C ASN A 182 16.19 8.08 -9.00
N TYR A 183 16.88 8.05 -10.13
CA TYR A 183 17.76 9.13 -10.55
C TYR A 183 17.25 9.71 -11.87
N LEU A 184 17.19 11.04 -11.95
CA LEU A 184 16.95 11.75 -13.20
C LEU A 184 18.29 12.35 -13.67
N VAL A 185 18.80 11.84 -14.77
CA VAL A 185 20.00 12.40 -15.41
C VAL A 185 19.56 13.24 -16.60
N ARG A 186 19.95 14.52 -16.61
CA ARG A 186 19.67 15.44 -17.71
C ARG A 186 20.99 15.90 -18.33
N VAL A 187 21.16 15.62 -19.62
CA VAL A 187 22.34 16.01 -20.38
C VAL A 187 21.95 17.09 -21.41
N HIS A 188 22.68 18.19 -21.41
CA HIS A 188 22.49 19.27 -22.35
C HIS A 188 23.55 19.17 -23.46
N GLY A 189 23.10 19.05 -24.69
CA GLY A 189 23.97 19.05 -25.88
C GLY A 189 24.05 20.42 -26.54
N ILE A 190 24.93 20.53 -27.51
CA ILE A 190 25.08 21.70 -28.42
C ILE A 190 24.72 21.22 -29.81
N ALA A 191 23.74 21.86 -30.44
CA ALA A 191 23.35 21.53 -31.80
C ALA A 191 24.36 22.09 -32.82
N ALA A 192 24.78 21.27 -33.79
CA ALA A 192 25.57 21.67 -34.93
C ALA A 192 25.15 20.88 -36.19
N HIS A 193 25.43 21.39 -37.35
CA HIS A 193 25.14 20.70 -38.61
C HIS A 193 26.16 19.57 -38.85
N SER A 194 25.67 18.33 -38.93
CA SER A 194 26.50 17.12 -38.98
C SER A 194 27.49 17.04 -40.16
N GLY A 195 27.24 17.77 -41.24
CA GLY A 195 28.10 17.77 -42.46
C GLY A 195 28.85 19.07 -42.72
N VAL A 196 28.60 20.14 -41.94
CA VAL A 196 29.23 21.46 -42.15
C VAL A 196 30.20 21.81 -41.06
N ASN A 197 29.78 21.67 -39.79
CA ASN A 197 30.58 22.04 -38.63
C ASN A 197 30.29 21.11 -37.44
N PRO A 198 30.47 19.79 -37.56
CA PRO A 198 30.19 18.84 -36.50
C PRO A 198 31.02 19.08 -35.23
N GLU A 199 32.21 19.69 -35.39
CA GLU A 199 33.12 20.02 -34.30
C GLU A 199 32.60 21.11 -33.36
N ASP A 200 31.67 21.94 -33.80
CA ASP A 200 31.02 22.98 -33.00
C ASP A 200 29.88 22.39 -32.11
N GLY A 201 29.55 21.12 -32.31
CA GLY A 201 28.47 20.44 -31.61
C GLY A 201 28.93 19.58 -30.42
N ALA A 202 27.99 19.27 -29.53
CA ALA A 202 28.18 18.29 -28.46
C ALA A 202 26.95 17.38 -28.36
N SER A 203 27.15 16.07 -28.59
CA SER A 203 26.04 15.12 -28.58
C SER A 203 25.65 14.75 -27.15
N ALA A 204 24.45 15.15 -26.70
CA ALA A 204 23.88 14.75 -25.43
C ALA A 204 23.71 13.22 -25.31
N ILE A 205 23.42 12.55 -26.44
CA ILE A 205 23.25 11.08 -26.48
C ILE A 205 24.58 10.37 -26.25
N VAL A 206 25.65 10.83 -26.89
CA VAL A 206 26.99 10.27 -26.72
C VAL A 206 27.47 10.46 -25.28
N GLU A 207 27.23 11.64 -24.71
CA GLU A 207 27.60 11.91 -23.32
C GLU A 207 26.78 11.04 -22.35
N LEU A 208 25.47 10.94 -22.54
CA LEU A 208 24.61 10.07 -21.72
C LEU A 208 25.04 8.60 -21.79
N ALA A 209 25.44 8.12 -22.97
CA ALA A 209 25.87 6.73 -23.16
C ALA A 209 27.11 6.36 -22.30
N LYS A 210 27.96 7.35 -21.95
CA LYS A 210 29.12 7.12 -21.05
C LYS A 210 28.74 6.84 -19.60
N TRP A 211 27.52 7.18 -19.20
CA TRP A 211 27.01 7.01 -17.85
C TRP A 211 26.20 5.70 -17.68
N ILE A 212 25.92 5.00 -18.76
CA ILE A 212 25.23 3.71 -18.75
C ILE A 212 26.31 2.61 -18.77
N PRO A 213 26.39 1.78 -17.69
CA PRO A 213 27.37 0.69 -17.60
C PRO A 213 27.11 -0.44 -18.60
#